data_a2ffc445e67f285fc57709b8cd060e4c
#
_entry.id   a2ffc445e67f285fc57709b8cd060e4c
#
_cell.length_a   1.000
_cell.length_b   1.000
_cell.length_c   1.000
_cell.angle_alpha   90.00
_cell.angle_beta   90.00
_cell.angle_gamma   90.00
#
_symmetry.space_group_name_H-M   'P 1'
#
loop_
_entity.id
_entity.type
_entity.pdbx_description
1 polymer ?
#
loop_
_entity_poly.entity_id
_entity_poly.type
_entity_poly.pdbx_seq_one_letter_code
_entity_poly.pdbx_strand_id
1 'polypeptide(L)'
;MEKNPSVSIIMGSTSDLPVMEKAAAFLDSMEVPFEMNALSAHRTPVEVESFAVHAEERGVKVILAGAGMAAALPGVIAANTTIPVIGIPIKGMLDGLDAMLSIIQMPPGIPVATVGVNGAQNAAILAVEMLALSDSQLAGRLKAYKESLKDKIVKANQELSAVRYKNKTN
;
A
#
# COMPACT_ATOMS: atom_id res chain seq x y z
N MET A 1 -19.35 17.44 -6.33
CA MET A 1 -19.74 16.05 -6.08
C MET A 1 -18.57 15.40 -5.36
N GLU A 2 -18.80 14.85 -4.18
CA GLU A 2 -17.79 14.01 -3.52
C GLU A 2 -17.54 12.79 -4.40
N LYS A 3 -16.28 12.54 -4.71
CA LYS A 3 -15.90 11.34 -5.49
C LYS A 3 -15.92 10.14 -4.56
N ASN A 4 -16.59 9.07 -4.93
CA ASN A 4 -16.51 7.81 -4.19
C ASN A 4 -15.06 7.31 -4.15
N PRO A 5 -14.57 6.77 -3.02
CA PRO A 5 -13.22 6.26 -2.92
C PRO A 5 -13.03 5.03 -3.79
N SER A 6 -11.97 5.00 -4.59
CA SER A 6 -11.56 3.79 -5.34
C SER A 6 -10.58 2.92 -4.55
N VAL A 7 -9.88 3.50 -3.58
CA VAL A 7 -8.96 2.80 -2.69
C VAL A 7 -9.32 3.11 -1.25
N SER A 8 -9.30 2.09 -0.39
CA SER A 8 -9.42 2.28 1.05
C SER A 8 -8.10 1.98 1.73
N ILE A 9 -7.60 2.93 2.52
CA ILE A 9 -6.44 2.76 3.39
C ILE A 9 -6.96 2.45 4.78
N ILE A 10 -6.57 1.32 5.35
CA ILE A 10 -6.94 0.94 6.71
C ILE A 10 -5.70 0.54 7.52
N MET A 11 -5.66 0.95 8.78
CA MET A 11 -4.56 0.66 9.71
C MET A 11 -5.10 0.23 11.07
N GLY A 12 -4.35 -0.61 11.78
CA GLY A 12 -4.74 -1.14 13.09
C GLY A 12 -4.70 -0.10 14.22
N SER A 13 -3.97 0.98 14.02
CA SER A 13 -3.81 2.09 14.97
C SER A 13 -3.31 3.34 14.25
N THR A 14 -3.60 4.51 14.79
CA THR A 14 -3.04 5.78 14.31
C THR A 14 -1.51 5.89 14.49
N SER A 15 -0.90 5.01 15.29
CA SER A 15 0.57 4.87 15.34
C SER A 15 1.19 4.46 14.00
N ASP A 16 0.41 3.85 13.11
CA ASP A 16 0.86 3.39 11.80
C ASP A 16 0.76 4.50 10.72
N LEU A 17 0.12 5.62 11.07
CA LEU A 17 -0.12 6.74 10.15
C LEU A 17 1.15 7.24 9.45
N PRO A 18 2.32 7.42 10.11
CA PRO A 18 3.53 7.91 9.42
C PRO A 18 4.02 6.99 8.28
N VAL A 19 3.65 5.71 8.32
CA VAL A 19 3.92 4.77 7.22
C VAL A 19 2.82 4.87 6.16
N MET A 20 1.56 4.88 6.58
CA MET A 20 0.40 4.84 5.69
C MET A 20 0.18 6.15 4.91
N GLU A 21 0.63 7.30 5.44
CA GLU A 21 0.65 8.59 4.73
C GLU A 21 1.44 8.53 3.41
N LYS A 22 2.44 7.67 3.29
CA LYS A 22 3.18 7.49 2.02
C LYS A 22 2.30 6.90 0.92
N ALA A 23 1.34 6.04 1.30
CA ALA A 23 0.34 5.54 0.35
C ALA A 23 -0.65 6.64 -0.03
N ALA A 24 -1.16 7.39 0.96
CA ALA A 24 -2.08 8.49 0.74
C ALA A 24 -1.48 9.56 -0.20
N ALA A 25 -0.25 10.00 0.08
CA ALA A 25 0.45 10.98 -0.76
C ALA A 25 0.65 10.50 -2.20
N PHE A 26 0.93 9.20 -2.39
CA PHE A 26 1.06 8.65 -3.74
C PHE A 26 -0.29 8.60 -4.47
N LEU A 27 -1.35 8.13 -3.82
CA LEU A 27 -2.71 8.10 -4.40
C LEU A 27 -3.18 9.51 -4.78
N ASP A 28 -2.93 10.50 -3.91
CA ASP A 28 -3.25 11.90 -4.19
C ASP A 28 -2.49 12.42 -5.42
N SER A 29 -1.19 12.14 -5.53
CA SER A 29 -0.39 12.51 -6.70
C SER A 29 -0.85 11.84 -8.01
N MET A 30 -1.51 10.69 -7.91
CA MET A 30 -2.11 9.98 -9.03
C MET A 30 -3.59 10.36 -9.28
N GLU A 31 -4.14 11.32 -8.52
CA GLU A 31 -5.54 11.76 -8.61
C GLU A 31 -6.55 10.61 -8.39
N VAL A 32 -6.17 9.62 -7.58
CA VAL A 32 -7.02 8.48 -7.21
C VAL A 32 -7.78 8.81 -5.92
N PRO A 33 -9.12 8.84 -5.92
CA PRO A 33 -9.90 9.05 -4.71
C PRO A 33 -9.71 7.92 -3.71
N PHE A 34 -9.49 8.26 -2.45
CA PHE A 34 -9.32 7.27 -1.38
C PHE A 34 -9.96 7.71 -0.08
N GLU A 35 -10.22 6.76 0.81
CA GLU A 35 -10.60 6.96 2.21
C GLU A 35 -9.51 6.42 3.15
N MET A 36 -9.49 6.90 4.40
CA MET A 36 -8.57 6.41 5.43
C MET A 36 -9.34 6.06 6.69
N ASN A 37 -9.05 4.87 7.24
CA ASN A 37 -9.73 4.33 8.42
C ASN A 37 -8.71 3.74 9.41
N ALA A 38 -8.98 3.86 10.71
CA ALA A 38 -8.24 3.21 11.78
C ALA A 38 -9.18 2.26 12.52
N LEU A 39 -9.02 0.95 12.28
CA LEU A 39 -9.80 -0.13 12.91
C LEU A 39 -8.87 -1.30 13.23
N SER A 40 -9.08 -1.92 14.38
CA SER A 40 -8.21 -3.01 14.85
C SER A 40 -8.93 -4.36 14.81
N ALA A 41 -8.35 -5.34 14.11
CA ALA A 41 -8.89 -6.70 14.09
C ALA A 41 -9.03 -7.34 15.49
N HIS A 42 -8.18 -6.94 16.44
CA HIS A 42 -8.21 -7.47 17.80
C HIS A 42 -9.10 -6.68 18.77
N ARG A 43 -9.30 -5.36 18.53
CA ARG A 43 -10.01 -4.47 19.47
C ARG A 43 -11.38 -4.05 18.97
N THR A 44 -11.57 -4.02 17.66
CA THR A 44 -12.82 -3.62 16.98
C THR A 44 -13.19 -4.61 15.87
N PRO A 45 -13.33 -5.93 16.18
CA PRO A 45 -13.51 -6.96 15.16
C PRO A 45 -14.82 -6.81 14.38
N VAL A 46 -15.90 -6.38 15.02
CA VAL A 46 -17.21 -6.17 14.38
C VAL A 46 -17.16 -5.03 13.38
N GLU A 47 -16.50 -3.94 13.73
CA GLU A 47 -16.31 -2.78 12.84
C GLU A 47 -15.42 -3.12 11.65
N VAL A 48 -14.41 -3.98 11.84
CA VAL A 48 -13.55 -4.47 10.73
C VAL A 48 -14.35 -5.34 9.77
N GLU A 49 -15.17 -6.25 10.28
CA GLU A 49 -16.06 -7.07 9.46
C GLU A 49 -17.03 -6.20 8.66
N SER A 50 -17.73 -5.28 9.33
CA SER A 50 -18.66 -4.33 8.70
C SER A 50 -17.96 -3.47 7.64
N PHE A 51 -16.76 -2.97 7.93
CA PHE A 51 -15.94 -2.22 6.98
C PHE A 51 -15.66 -3.02 5.69
N ALA A 52 -15.25 -4.29 5.83
CA ALA A 52 -14.88 -5.14 4.72
C ALA A 52 -16.09 -5.53 3.85
N VAL A 53 -17.19 -5.94 4.49
CA VAL A 53 -18.44 -6.37 3.81
C VAL A 53 -19.06 -5.24 2.98
N HIS A 54 -19.05 -3.99 3.48
CA HIS A 54 -19.67 -2.86 2.80
C HIS A 54 -18.66 -2.04 1.94
N ALA A 55 -17.44 -2.53 1.73
CA ALA A 55 -16.43 -1.79 0.98
C ALA A 55 -16.83 -1.58 -0.49
N GLU A 56 -17.42 -2.59 -1.13
CA GLU A 56 -17.89 -2.51 -2.52
C GLU A 56 -19.00 -1.47 -2.69
N GLU A 57 -19.93 -1.38 -1.74
CA GLU A 57 -21.04 -0.41 -1.76
C GLU A 57 -20.52 1.04 -1.71
N ARG A 58 -19.38 1.27 -1.04
CA ARG A 58 -18.71 2.59 -1.01
C ARG A 58 -17.95 2.91 -2.30
N GLY A 59 -17.83 1.96 -3.23
CA GLY A 59 -17.10 2.12 -4.48
C GLY A 59 -15.62 1.71 -4.43
N VAL A 60 -15.17 1.12 -3.31
CA VAL A 60 -13.80 0.66 -3.13
C VAL A 60 -13.50 -0.51 -4.06
N LYS A 61 -12.35 -0.47 -4.72
CA LYS A 61 -11.86 -1.50 -5.66
C LYS A 61 -10.58 -2.18 -5.18
N VAL A 62 -9.82 -1.54 -4.28
CA VAL A 62 -8.61 -2.11 -3.68
C VAL A 62 -8.51 -1.63 -2.24
N ILE A 63 -8.11 -2.49 -1.32
CA ILE A 63 -7.89 -2.16 0.09
C ILE A 63 -6.41 -2.29 0.43
N LEU A 64 -5.82 -1.22 1.01
CA LEU A 64 -4.46 -1.19 1.55
C LEU A 64 -4.55 -1.34 3.07
N ALA A 65 -4.12 -2.48 3.59
CA ALA A 65 -4.25 -2.81 5.01
C ALA A 65 -2.89 -2.86 5.71
N GLY A 66 -2.61 -1.86 6.57
CA GLY A 66 -1.41 -1.78 7.38
C GLY A 66 -1.59 -2.40 8.76
N ALA A 67 -0.67 -3.29 9.17
CA ALA A 67 -0.68 -3.90 10.49
C ALA A 67 0.72 -4.29 10.95
N GLY A 68 0.99 -4.13 12.24
CA GLY A 68 2.22 -4.56 12.90
C GLY A 68 1.98 -5.73 13.85
N MET A 69 3.05 -6.26 14.43
CA MET A 69 3.04 -7.36 15.40
C MET A 69 2.35 -8.62 14.82
N ALA A 70 1.40 -9.24 15.54
CA ALA A 70 0.55 -10.32 15.03
C ALA A 70 -0.51 -9.75 14.06
N ALA A 71 -0.08 -9.33 12.89
CA ALA A 71 -0.78 -8.51 11.92
C ALA A 71 -1.99 -9.21 11.27
N ALA A 72 -3.05 -9.44 12.03
CA ALA A 72 -4.25 -10.16 11.60
C ALA A 72 -5.14 -9.34 10.63
N LEU A 73 -5.06 -8.00 10.66
CA LEU A 73 -6.00 -7.11 9.98
C LEU A 73 -6.14 -7.41 8.47
N PRO A 74 -5.07 -7.56 7.67
CA PRO A 74 -5.21 -7.83 6.24
C PRO A 74 -5.92 -9.15 5.95
N GLY A 75 -5.60 -10.21 6.69
CA GLY A 75 -6.22 -11.53 6.53
C GLY A 75 -7.70 -11.54 6.93
N VAL A 76 -8.06 -10.85 8.02
CA VAL A 76 -9.46 -10.71 8.45
C VAL A 76 -10.28 -9.95 7.41
N ILE A 77 -9.75 -8.88 6.84
CA ILE A 77 -10.43 -8.14 5.77
C ILE A 77 -10.58 -9.02 4.52
N ALA A 78 -9.52 -9.70 4.07
CA ALA A 78 -9.56 -10.55 2.89
C ALA A 78 -10.55 -11.71 3.01
N ALA A 79 -10.83 -12.19 4.24
CA ALA A 79 -11.83 -13.22 4.49
C ALA A 79 -13.29 -12.71 4.36
N ASN A 80 -13.51 -11.39 4.40
CA ASN A 80 -14.83 -10.77 4.42
C ASN A 80 -15.16 -9.96 3.16
N THR A 81 -14.31 -9.99 2.14
CA THR A 81 -14.56 -9.29 0.87
C THR A 81 -13.93 -10.02 -0.31
N THR A 82 -14.44 -9.78 -1.51
CA THR A 82 -13.83 -10.21 -2.78
C THR A 82 -12.94 -9.12 -3.40
N ILE A 83 -12.88 -7.94 -2.78
CA ILE A 83 -12.00 -6.84 -3.22
C ILE A 83 -10.54 -7.22 -2.94
N PRO A 84 -9.60 -7.00 -3.87
CA PRO A 84 -8.18 -7.23 -3.65
C PRO A 84 -7.66 -6.50 -2.40
N VAL A 85 -6.98 -7.24 -1.51
CA VAL A 85 -6.34 -6.70 -0.30
C VAL A 85 -4.84 -6.74 -0.47
N ILE A 86 -4.19 -5.61 -0.22
CA ILE A 86 -2.73 -5.46 -0.20
C ILE A 86 -2.31 -5.21 1.24
N GLY A 87 -1.62 -6.20 1.82
CA GLY A 87 -1.11 -6.15 3.18
C GLY A 87 0.23 -5.39 3.25
N ILE A 88 0.33 -4.51 4.23
CA ILE A 88 1.52 -3.69 4.49
C ILE A 88 2.02 -4.05 5.88
N PRO A 89 3.09 -4.87 6.00
CA PRO A 89 3.71 -5.15 7.30
C PRO A 89 4.28 -3.87 7.88
N ILE A 90 3.89 -3.52 9.10
CA ILE A 90 4.41 -2.35 9.82
C ILE A 90 5.54 -2.79 10.74
N LYS A 91 6.68 -2.08 10.66
CA LYS A 91 7.82 -2.31 11.54
C LYS A 91 7.45 -2.03 12.99
N GLY A 92 7.64 -3.03 13.82
CA GLY A 92 7.46 -2.97 15.27
C GLY A 92 8.50 -3.86 15.96
N MET A 93 8.05 -4.78 16.78
CA MET A 93 8.90 -5.85 17.34
C MET A 93 9.46 -6.70 16.19
N LEU A 94 10.60 -7.38 16.41
CA LEU A 94 11.30 -8.23 15.42
C LEU A 94 11.52 -7.53 14.05
N ASP A 95 11.66 -6.21 14.05
CA ASP A 95 11.87 -5.38 12.84
C ASP A 95 10.79 -5.56 11.75
N GLY A 96 9.61 -6.03 12.13
CA GLY A 96 8.45 -6.25 11.23
C GLY A 96 8.43 -7.63 10.57
N LEU A 97 9.35 -8.53 10.90
CA LEU A 97 9.35 -9.92 10.39
C LEU A 97 8.11 -10.68 10.87
N ASP A 98 7.71 -10.49 12.12
CA ASP A 98 6.48 -11.02 12.72
C ASP A 98 5.24 -10.58 11.92
N ALA A 99 5.13 -9.30 11.61
CA ALA A 99 4.04 -8.76 10.82
C ALA A 99 4.04 -9.31 9.39
N MET A 100 5.21 -9.36 8.74
CA MET A 100 5.35 -9.92 7.40
C MET A 100 4.89 -11.39 7.35
N LEU A 101 5.37 -12.22 8.27
CA LEU A 101 5.00 -13.64 8.31
C LEU A 101 3.52 -13.83 8.63
N SER A 102 2.93 -13.00 9.50
CA SER A 102 1.50 -13.03 9.80
C SER A 102 0.62 -12.69 8.61
N ILE A 103 1.07 -11.80 7.73
CA ILE A 103 0.30 -11.34 6.56
C ILE A 103 0.47 -12.28 5.37
N ILE A 104 1.69 -12.78 5.11
CA ILE A 104 1.98 -13.53 3.89
C ILE A 104 1.52 -14.99 3.96
N GLN A 105 1.40 -15.58 5.16
CA GLN A 105 1.05 -16.98 5.38
C GLN A 105 -0.47 -17.22 5.36
N MET A 106 -1.09 -16.97 4.20
CA MET A 106 -2.53 -17.12 4.02
C MET A 106 -2.92 -18.53 3.55
N PRO A 107 -4.07 -19.08 4.02
CA PRO A 107 -4.59 -20.35 3.54
C PRO A 107 -5.07 -20.25 2.07
N PRO A 108 -5.10 -21.39 1.34
CA PRO A 108 -5.70 -21.43 0.01
C PRO A 108 -7.13 -20.88 -0.01
N GLY A 109 -7.44 -20.01 -0.97
CA GLY A 109 -8.75 -19.40 -1.15
C GLY A 109 -8.88 -17.98 -0.58
N ILE A 110 -7.98 -17.55 0.32
CA ILE A 110 -7.98 -16.19 0.90
C ILE A 110 -6.62 -15.51 0.64
N PRO A 111 -6.36 -15.04 -0.58
CA PRO A 111 -5.08 -14.41 -0.89
C PRO A 111 -4.97 -12.98 -0.33
N VAL A 112 -3.77 -12.61 0.12
CA VAL A 112 -3.39 -11.22 0.44
C VAL A 112 -2.11 -10.91 -0.32
N ALA A 113 -2.14 -9.92 -1.22
CA ALA A 113 -0.93 -9.41 -1.83
C ALA A 113 -0.10 -8.67 -0.77
N THR A 114 1.20 -8.99 -0.64
CA THR A 114 2.01 -8.44 0.45
C THR A 114 3.21 -7.68 -0.09
N VAL A 115 3.41 -6.46 0.38
CA VAL A 115 4.59 -5.64 0.08
C VAL A 115 5.65 -5.76 1.17
N GLY A 116 6.84 -5.19 0.96
CA GLY A 116 7.89 -5.16 1.98
C GLY A 116 7.49 -4.38 3.24
N VAL A 117 8.23 -4.59 4.33
CA VAL A 117 8.01 -3.87 5.62
C VAL A 117 8.03 -2.36 5.40
N ASN A 118 7.03 -1.65 5.93
CA ASN A 118 6.80 -0.22 5.74
C ASN A 118 6.64 0.21 4.27
N GLY A 119 6.32 -0.71 3.37
CA GLY A 119 6.23 -0.49 1.92
C GLY A 119 4.92 0.15 1.45
N ALA A 120 4.32 1.06 2.22
CA ALA A 120 3.00 1.64 1.92
C ALA A 120 2.94 2.34 0.55
N GLN A 121 4.02 3.02 0.12
CA GLN A 121 4.07 3.60 -1.22
C GLN A 121 4.00 2.52 -2.32
N ASN A 122 4.70 1.40 -2.16
CA ASN A 122 4.64 0.29 -3.12
C ASN A 122 3.26 -0.38 -3.14
N ALA A 123 2.58 -0.45 -1.99
CA ALA A 123 1.19 -0.90 -1.95
C ALA A 123 0.25 0.01 -2.75
N ALA A 124 0.41 1.32 -2.62
CA ALA A 124 -0.35 2.29 -3.40
C ALA A 124 -0.03 2.22 -4.91
N ILE A 125 1.24 2.02 -5.28
CA ILE A 125 1.63 1.80 -6.68
C ILE A 125 0.95 0.55 -7.23
N LEU A 126 0.96 -0.56 -6.49
CA LEU A 126 0.30 -1.81 -6.90
C LEU A 126 -1.22 -1.62 -7.04
N ALA A 127 -1.86 -0.89 -6.11
CA ALA A 127 -3.28 -0.55 -6.24
C ALA A 127 -3.56 0.27 -7.52
N VAL A 128 -2.72 1.26 -7.81
CA VAL A 128 -2.82 2.05 -9.05
C VAL A 128 -2.61 1.17 -10.29
N GLU A 129 -1.69 0.21 -10.26
CA GLU A 129 -1.50 -0.77 -11.34
C GLU A 129 -2.77 -1.59 -11.59
N MET A 130 -3.43 -2.07 -10.51
CA MET A 130 -4.70 -2.81 -10.63
C MET A 130 -5.82 -1.94 -11.23
N LEU A 131 -5.97 -0.69 -10.76
CA LEU A 131 -6.99 0.24 -11.28
C LEU A 131 -6.72 0.64 -12.73
N ALA A 132 -5.45 0.81 -13.11
CA ALA A 132 -5.02 1.20 -14.45
C ALA A 132 -5.33 0.14 -15.53
N LEU A 133 -5.64 -1.11 -15.16
CA LEU A 133 -6.08 -2.15 -16.10
C LEU A 133 -7.38 -1.77 -16.82
N SER A 134 -8.22 -0.94 -16.18
CA SER A 134 -9.50 -0.48 -16.74
C SER A 134 -9.59 1.05 -16.91
N ASP A 135 -8.53 1.80 -16.62
CA ASP A 135 -8.46 3.26 -16.70
C ASP A 135 -7.21 3.70 -17.49
N SER A 136 -7.42 4.06 -18.77
CA SER A 136 -6.33 4.46 -19.66
C SER A 136 -5.66 5.79 -19.28
N GLN A 137 -6.37 6.72 -18.62
CA GLN A 137 -5.80 7.97 -18.16
C GLN A 137 -4.89 7.72 -16.96
N LEU A 138 -5.33 6.89 -16.02
CA LEU A 138 -4.52 6.46 -14.88
C LEU A 138 -3.28 5.67 -15.35
N ALA A 139 -3.44 4.78 -16.35
CA ALA A 139 -2.33 4.06 -16.96
C ALA A 139 -1.28 5.00 -17.56
N GLY A 140 -1.72 6.11 -18.19
CA GLY A 140 -0.84 7.15 -18.70
C GLY A 140 -0.04 7.86 -17.59
N ARG A 141 -0.70 8.24 -16.49
CA ARG A 141 -0.05 8.86 -15.31
C ARG A 141 0.97 7.90 -14.67
N LEU A 142 0.59 6.63 -14.53
CA LEU A 142 1.48 5.61 -13.96
C LEU A 142 2.72 5.39 -14.83
N LYS A 143 2.57 5.36 -16.16
CA LYS A 143 3.70 5.27 -17.09
C LYS A 143 4.65 6.45 -16.96
N ALA A 144 4.13 7.67 -16.91
CA ALA A 144 4.93 8.87 -16.71
C ALA A 144 5.68 8.84 -15.36
N TYR A 145 5.03 8.38 -14.28
CA TYR A 145 5.68 8.18 -13.00
C TYR A 145 6.85 7.19 -13.09
N LYS A 146 6.65 6.01 -13.71
CA LYS A 146 7.73 5.02 -13.87
C LYS A 146 8.91 5.55 -14.69
N GLU A 147 8.67 6.33 -15.72
CA GLU A 147 9.74 6.99 -16.48
C GLU A 147 10.52 8.01 -15.61
N SER A 148 9.83 8.76 -14.76
CA SER A 148 10.48 9.72 -13.86
C SER A 148 11.44 9.09 -12.85
N LEU A 149 11.26 7.82 -12.51
CA LEU A 149 12.18 7.09 -11.62
C LEU A 149 13.57 6.90 -12.24
N LYS A 150 13.62 6.74 -13.57
CA LYS A 150 14.87 6.63 -14.32
C LYS A 150 15.70 7.93 -14.20
N ASP A 151 15.04 9.08 -14.29
CA ASP A 151 15.73 10.38 -14.25
C ASP A 151 16.49 10.59 -12.95
N LYS A 152 15.94 10.14 -11.82
CA LYS A 152 16.60 10.20 -10.52
C LYS A 152 17.93 9.44 -10.50
N ILE A 153 17.95 8.25 -11.11
CA ILE A 153 19.15 7.40 -11.14
C ILE A 153 20.18 7.97 -12.13
N VAL A 154 19.72 8.47 -13.27
CA VAL A 154 20.60 9.15 -14.25
C VAL A 154 21.28 10.35 -13.59
N LYS A 155 20.52 11.19 -12.90
CA LYS A 155 21.06 12.36 -12.18
C LYS A 155 22.06 11.95 -11.09
N ALA A 156 21.71 10.96 -10.25
CA ALA A 156 22.60 10.44 -9.21
C ALA A 156 23.91 9.92 -9.81
N ASN A 157 23.85 9.23 -10.95
CA ASN A 157 25.05 8.75 -11.63
C ASN A 157 25.93 9.90 -12.18
N GLN A 158 25.32 11.00 -12.65
CA GLN A 158 26.04 12.21 -13.04
C GLN A 158 26.73 12.87 -11.83
N GLU A 159 26.05 12.94 -10.68
CA GLU A 159 26.64 13.45 -9.44
C GLU A 159 27.82 12.60 -8.98
N LEU A 160 27.72 11.25 -9.07
CA LEU A 160 28.81 10.35 -8.77
C LEU A 160 30.03 10.56 -9.70
N SER A 161 29.83 10.95 -10.95
CA SER A 161 30.93 11.21 -11.87
C SER A 161 31.78 12.43 -11.44
N ALA A 162 31.21 13.36 -10.66
CA ALA A 162 31.92 14.52 -10.10
C ALA A 162 32.77 14.18 -8.85
N VAL A 163 32.52 13.03 -8.20
CA VAL A 163 33.26 12.60 -7.02
C VAL A 163 34.67 12.16 -7.43
N ARG A 164 35.70 12.71 -6.81
CA ARG A 164 37.11 12.48 -7.17
C ARG A 164 37.79 11.60 -6.13
N TYR A 165 38.36 10.50 -6.61
CA TYR A 165 39.30 9.66 -5.88
C TYR A 165 40.51 9.31 -6.76
N LYS A 166 41.67 9.08 -6.12
CA LYS A 166 42.92 8.83 -6.83
C LYS A 166 42.86 7.70 -7.86
N ASN A 167 42.09 6.66 -7.55
CA ASN A 167 42.01 5.45 -8.36
C ASN A 167 40.61 5.25 -9.00
N LYS A 168 39.75 6.29 -8.96
CA LYS A 168 38.44 6.22 -9.63
C LYS A 168 38.61 6.45 -11.12
N THR A 169 38.00 5.59 -11.94
CA THR A 169 38.18 5.56 -13.41
C THR A 169 36.96 6.03 -14.21
N ASN A 170 35.83 6.32 -13.54
CA ASN A 170 34.59 6.79 -14.19
C ASN A 170 34.09 8.12 -13.60
#